data_74cc972cc1ca8ffd3d2ab007602a2bb6
#
_entry.id   74cc972cc1ca8ffd3d2ab007602a2bb6
#
_cell.length_a   1.000
_cell.length_b   1.000
_cell.length_c   1.000
_cell.angle_alpha   90.00
_cell.angle_beta   90.00
_cell.angle_gamma   90.00
#
_symmetry.space_group_name_H-M   'P 1'
#
loop_
_entity.id
_entity.type
_entity.pdbx_description
1 polymer ?
#
loop_
_entity_poly.entity_id
_entity_poly.type
_entity_poly.pdbx_seq_one_letter_code
_entity_poly.pdbx_strand_id
1 'polypeptide(L)'
;MSKGVIYVMTTAVSGLIKIGKTRTDQFENRMRQLESNGYSNVVALKRCFAIEVDDYDEKETLLHEIFSKSQVGDSELFALNRELVIRLLSSFEGSQIFPRQEKKDSFEQAEIASQEGLEGQYFHNDKNGSVVAVLKMVGDRYILCAKSILAQNYDGINPPGWRKIRESLKLSKDGKLSKDLECSSPS
;
A
#
# COMPACT_ATOMS: atom_id res chain seq x y z
N MET A 1 19.45 -30.20 0.57
CA MET A 1 19.09 -28.77 0.67
C MET A 1 17.85 -28.67 1.55
N SER A 2 17.97 -28.03 2.70
CA SER A 2 16.86 -27.86 3.63
C SER A 2 16.17 -26.55 3.34
N LYS A 3 14.87 -26.59 2.99
CA LYS A 3 14.05 -25.38 2.83
C LYS A 3 13.56 -24.88 4.18
N GLY A 4 13.61 -23.59 4.37
CA GLY A 4 13.08 -22.92 5.54
C GLY A 4 12.92 -21.42 5.30
N VAL A 5 12.51 -20.72 6.33
CA VAL A 5 12.11 -19.32 6.28
C VAL A 5 13.08 -18.49 7.10
N ILE A 6 13.59 -17.43 6.49
CA ILE A 6 14.24 -16.32 7.18
C ILE A 6 13.24 -15.20 7.32
N TYR A 7 13.11 -14.64 8.51
CA TYR A 7 12.12 -13.60 8.79
C TYR A 7 12.73 -12.40 9.51
N VAL A 8 12.13 -11.26 9.29
CA VAL A 8 12.43 -9.99 9.97
C VAL A 8 11.19 -9.53 10.73
N MET A 9 11.38 -9.14 11.98
CA MET A 9 10.35 -8.53 12.81
C MET A 9 10.79 -7.18 13.31
N THR A 10 9.86 -6.25 13.39
CA THR A 10 10.04 -4.97 14.08
C THR A 10 9.77 -5.13 15.58
N THR A 11 10.30 -4.23 16.38
CA THR A 11 10.05 -4.14 17.82
C THR A 11 9.36 -2.82 18.16
N ALA A 12 9.02 -2.61 19.43
CA ALA A 12 8.55 -1.31 19.94
C ALA A 12 9.61 -0.20 19.82
N VAL A 13 10.89 -0.58 19.73
CA VAL A 13 12.02 0.35 19.61
C VAL A 13 12.32 0.60 18.15
N SER A 14 12.23 1.86 17.72
CA SER A 14 12.58 2.24 16.35
C SER A 14 14.05 1.93 16.05
N GLY A 15 14.31 1.32 14.90
CA GLY A 15 15.67 0.92 14.47
C GLY A 15 16.16 -0.38 15.10
N LEU A 16 15.41 -1.02 15.99
CA LEU A 16 15.72 -2.34 16.52
C LEU A 16 14.84 -3.39 15.84
N ILE A 17 15.47 -4.35 15.18
CA ILE A 17 14.79 -5.45 14.48
C ILE A 17 15.27 -6.80 14.98
N LYS A 18 14.44 -7.81 14.81
CA LYS A 18 14.82 -9.21 15.00
C LYS A 18 14.98 -9.87 13.64
N ILE A 19 16.11 -10.57 13.45
CA ILE A 19 16.33 -11.49 12.32
C ILE A 19 16.35 -12.90 12.90
N GLY A 20 15.62 -13.81 12.27
CA GLY A 20 15.57 -15.20 12.73
C GLY A 20 15.11 -16.14 11.65
N LYS A 21 15.15 -17.43 11.96
CA LYS A 21 14.77 -18.50 11.06
C LYS A 21 13.75 -19.45 11.66
N THR A 22 13.08 -20.18 10.80
CA THR A 22 12.19 -21.29 11.20
C THR A 22 11.98 -22.24 10.02
N ARG A 23 11.47 -23.42 10.28
CA ARG A 23 10.99 -24.31 9.22
C ARG A 23 9.73 -23.72 8.59
N THR A 24 9.52 -23.99 7.30
CA THR A 24 8.35 -23.48 6.56
C THR A 24 7.02 -23.89 7.21
N ASP A 25 6.90 -25.14 7.62
CA ASP A 25 5.69 -25.68 8.29
C ASP A 25 5.43 -25.09 9.68
N GLN A 26 6.43 -24.49 10.32
CA GLN A 26 6.35 -23.87 11.64
C GLN A 26 6.23 -22.35 11.61
N PHE A 27 6.29 -21.72 10.44
CA PHE A 27 6.36 -20.27 10.32
C PHE A 27 5.21 -19.56 11.04
N GLU A 28 3.97 -19.93 10.77
CA GLU A 28 2.81 -19.25 11.38
C GLU A 28 2.73 -19.44 12.91
N ASN A 29 3.12 -20.63 13.41
CA ASN A 29 3.19 -20.89 14.84
C ASN A 29 4.28 -20.04 15.50
N ARG A 30 5.46 -19.96 14.87
CA ARG A 30 6.59 -19.16 15.34
C ARG A 30 6.25 -17.67 15.39
N MET A 31 5.60 -17.15 14.35
CA MET A 31 5.18 -15.74 14.32
C MET A 31 4.20 -15.43 15.44
N ARG A 32 3.15 -16.25 15.61
CA ARG A 32 2.17 -16.06 16.71
C ARG A 32 2.84 -16.10 18.08
N GLN A 33 3.77 -17.02 18.31
CA GLN A 33 4.50 -17.14 19.57
C GLN A 33 5.31 -15.86 19.86
N LEU A 34 6.06 -15.35 18.88
CA LEU A 34 6.89 -14.17 19.03
C LEU A 34 6.07 -12.89 19.19
N GLU A 35 4.98 -12.76 18.45
CA GLU A 35 4.06 -11.61 18.54
C GLU A 35 3.33 -11.57 19.89
N SER A 36 3.01 -12.73 20.47
CA SER A 36 2.30 -12.81 21.76
C SER A 36 3.24 -12.70 22.98
N ASN A 37 4.37 -13.40 22.94
CA ASN A 37 5.24 -13.57 24.11
C ASN A 37 6.47 -12.65 24.08
N GLY A 38 6.80 -12.06 22.92
CA GLY A 38 8.03 -11.31 22.75
C GLY A 38 9.27 -12.20 22.60
N TYR A 39 10.44 -11.59 22.72
CA TYR A 39 11.74 -12.24 22.62
C TYR A 39 12.77 -11.48 23.49
N SER A 40 13.52 -12.18 24.35
CA SER A 40 14.59 -11.58 25.18
C SER A 40 14.17 -10.28 25.89
N ASN A 41 13.03 -10.30 26.57
CA ASN A 41 12.42 -9.14 27.26
C ASN A 41 11.96 -8.00 26.32
N VAL A 42 12.00 -8.18 25.00
CA VAL A 42 11.46 -7.24 24.01
C VAL A 42 10.05 -7.70 23.63
N VAL A 43 9.09 -6.81 23.80
CA VAL A 43 7.67 -7.03 23.49
C VAL A 43 7.26 -6.28 22.21
N ALA A 44 6.01 -6.49 21.80
CA ALA A 44 5.44 -5.86 20.60
C ALA A 44 6.21 -6.17 19.30
N LEU A 45 6.72 -7.39 19.20
CA LEU A 45 7.29 -7.89 17.96
C LEU A 45 6.17 -8.00 16.92
N LYS A 46 6.43 -7.48 15.71
CA LYS A 46 5.52 -7.61 14.57
C LYS A 46 6.30 -8.10 13.36
N ARG A 47 5.79 -9.13 12.70
CA ARG A 47 6.38 -9.60 11.44
C ARG A 47 6.35 -8.48 10.40
N CYS A 48 7.44 -8.28 9.67
CA CYS A 48 7.49 -7.29 8.59
C CYS A 48 8.00 -7.85 7.27
N PHE A 49 8.78 -8.93 7.29
CA PHE A 49 9.23 -9.60 6.08
C PHE A 49 9.54 -11.07 6.37
N ALA A 50 9.29 -11.95 5.39
CA ALA A 50 9.71 -13.34 5.44
C ALA A 50 9.88 -13.91 4.03
N ILE A 51 10.96 -14.67 3.84
CA ILE A 51 11.31 -15.33 2.58
C ILE A 51 11.65 -16.80 2.83
N GLU A 52 11.08 -17.69 2.02
CA GLU A 52 11.47 -19.10 2.00
C GLU A 52 12.67 -19.28 1.08
N VAL A 53 13.71 -19.88 1.60
CA VAL A 53 14.97 -20.09 0.89
C VAL A 53 15.50 -21.50 1.10
N ASP A 54 16.33 -21.96 0.20
CA ASP A 54 17.16 -23.16 0.42
C ASP A 54 18.31 -22.80 1.36
N ASP A 55 18.81 -23.80 2.10
CA ASP A 55 19.93 -23.68 3.04
C ASP A 55 19.77 -22.52 4.04
N TYR A 56 18.57 -22.37 4.54
CA TYR A 56 18.18 -21.27 5.42
C TYR A 56 19.00 -21.17 6.71
N ASP A 57 19.56 -22.28 7.20
CA ASP A 57 20.40 -22.32 8.38
C ASP A 57 21.73 -21.60 8.13
N GLU A 58 22.41 -21.89 7.01
CA GLU A 58 23.67 -21.27 6.63
C GLU A 58 23.47 -19.79 6.30
N LYS A 59 22.42 -19.48 5.56
CA LYS A 59 22.09 -18.09 5.20
C LYS A 59 21.81 -17.21 6.41
N GLU A 60 21.08 -17.73 7.39
CA GLU A 60 20.82 -16.99 8.63
C GLU A 60 22.08 -16.80 9.46
N THR A 61 22.93 -17.82 9.57
CA THR A 61 24.21 -17.72 10.24
C THR A 61 25.08 -16.64 9.59
N LEU A 62 25.17 -16.65 8.25
CA LEU A 62 25.90 -15.64 7.50
C LEU A 62 25.35 -14.22 7.72
N LEU A 63 24.04 -14.06 7.78
CA LEU A 63 23.42 -12.76 8.10
C LEU A 63 23.81 -12.27 9.48
N HIS A 64 23.83 -13.13 10.48
CA HIS A 64 24.26 -12.81 11.83
C HIS A 64 25.75 -12.41 11.87
N GLU A 65 26.62 -13.08 11.12
CA GLU A 65 28.03 -12.71 10.98
C GLU A 65 28.21 -11.34 10.32
N ILE A 66 27.52 -11.11 9.20
CA ILE A 66 27.55 -9.82 8.48
C ILE A 66 27.11 -8.67 9.39
N PHE A 67 26.06 -8.88 10.17
CA PHE A 67 25.46 -7.86 11.03
C PHE A 67 25.98 -7.89 12.47
N SER A 68 26.99 -8.67 12.78
CA SER A 68 27.52 -8.87 14.14
C SER A 68 27.85 -7.57 14.87
N LYS A 69 28.36 -6.56 14.18
CA LYS A 69 28.68 -5.23 14.77
C LYS A 69 27.44 -4.44 15.19
N SER A 70 26.26 -4.79 14.66
CA SER A 70 24.99 -4.15 14.97
C SER A 70 24.12 -5.01 15.89
N GLN A 71 24.62 -6.17 16.30
CA GLN A 71 23.92 -7.08 17.21
C GLN A 71 23.81 -6.49 18.60
N VAL A 72 22.68 -6.64 19.23
CA VAL A 72 22.42 -6.15 20.58
C VAL A 72 22.56 -7.31 21.57
N GLY A 73 23.66 -7.30 22.31
CA GLY A 73 24.03 -8.41 23.20
C GLY A 73 24.17 -9.74 22.46
N ASP A 74 24.03 -10.84 23.17
CA ASP A 74 24.03 -12.20 22.59
C ASP A 74 22.62 -12.61 22.15
N SER A 75 21.97 -11.77 21.34
CA SER A 75 20.57 -11.98 20.91
C SER A 75 20.42 -11.93 19.40
N GLU A 76 19.27 -12.31 18.88
CA GLU A 76 18.91 -12.16 17.47
C GLU A 76 18.30 -10.77 17.15
N LEU A 77 18.63 -9.77 18.00
CA LEU A 77 18.21 -8.37 17.83
C LEU A 77 19.36 -7.55 17.26
N PHE A 78 19.04 -6.69 16.30
CA PHE A 78 20.00 -5.89 15.57
C PHE A 78 19.56 -4.44 15.47
N ALA A 79 20.48 -3.51 15.73
CA ALA A 79 20.29 -2.08 15.51
C ALA A 79 20.58 -1.75 14.03
N LEU A 80 19.60 -1.97 13.16
CA LEU A 80 19.74 -1.87 11.70
C LEU A 80 18.52 -1.17 11.06
N ASN A 81 18.80 -0.58 9.91
CA ASN A 81 17.71 -0.08 9.05
C ASN A 81 16.95 -1.26 8.45
N ARG A 82 15.66 -1.34 8.75
CA ARG A 82 14.75 -2.41 8.32
C ARG A 82 14.68 -2.54 6.79
N GLU A 83 14.58 -1.41 6.09
CA GLU A 83 14.44 -1.39 4.63
C GLU A 83 15.69 -1.95 3.95
N LEU A 84 16.87 -1.66 4.49
CA LEU A 84 18.15 -2.19 3.98
C LEU A 84 18.19 -3.71 4.13
N VAL A 85 17.79 -4.23 5.29
CA VAL A 85 17.77 -5.68 5.54
C VAL A 85 16.75 -6.38 4.64
N ILE A 86 15.55 -5.82 4.47
CA ILE A 86 14.53 -6.37 3.57
C ILE A 86 15.04 -6.40 2.12
N ARG A 87 15.68 -5.33 1.65
CA ARG A 87 16.27 -5.30 0.30
C ARG A 87 17.35 -6.36 0.11
N LEU A 88 18.21 -6.58 1.11
CA LEU A 88 19.19 -7.64 1.08
C LEU A 88 18.53 -9.03 1.00
N LEU A 89 17.54 -9.30 1.86
CA LEU A 89 16.82 -10.58 1.85
C LEU A 89 16.04 -10.81 0.56
N SER A 90 15.48 -9.74 -0.02
CA SER A 90 14.78 -9.82 -1.30
C SER A 90 15.71 -10.14 -2.49
N SER A 91 17.02 -10.03 -2.34
CA SER A 91 18.00 -10.45 -3.35
C SER A 91 18.35 -11.94 -3.29
N PHE A 92 17.91 -12.64 -2.25
CA PHE A 92 18.12 -14.08 -2.16
C PHE A 92 17.19 -14.83 -3.14
N GLU A 93 17.72 -15.90 -3.72
CA GLU A 93 16.89 -16.84 -4.46
C GLU A 93 15.91 -17.52 -3.50
N GLY A 94 14.61 -17.29 -3.70
CA GLY A 94 13.57 -17.80 -2.82
C GLY A 94 12.18 -17.24 -3.15
N SER A 95 11.22 -17.59 -2.31
CA SER A 95 9.83 -17.14 -2.42
C SER A 95 9.44 -16.28 -1.22
N GLN A 96 9.06 -15.03 -1.46
CA GLN A 96 8.53 -14.18 -0.39
C GLN A 96 7.19 -14.76 0.11
N ILE A 97 7.09 -15.01 1.41
CA ILE A 97 5.88 -15.52 2.05
C ILE A 97 5.19 -14.49 2.94
N PHE A 98 5.88 -13.40 3.30
CA PHE A 98 5.29 -12.27 4.00
C PHE A 98 6.01 -10.94 3.65
N PRO A 99 5.30 -9.81 3.44
CA PRO A 99 3.86 -9.81 3.21
C PRO A 99 3.50 -10.70 2.03
N ARG A 100 2.35 -11.37 2.11
CA ARG A 100 1.87 -12.11 0.95
C ARG A 100 1.73 -11.12 -0.20
N GLN A 101 2.32 -11.44 -1.33
CA GLN A 101 1.97 -10.76 -2.57
C GLN A 101 0.55 -11.22 -2.93
N GLU A 102 -0.44 -10.66 -2.25
CA GLU A 102 -1.77 -10.69 -2.78
C GLU A 102 -1.66 -10.10 -4.18
N LYS A 103 -2.25 -10.77 -5.17
CA LYS A 103 -2.44 -10.14 -6.47
C LYS A 103 -3.09 -8.80 -6.14
N LYS A 104 -2.33 -7.72 -6.34
CA LYS A 104 -2.80 -6.38 -6.04
C LYS A 104 -4.18 -6.28 -6.64
N ASP A 105 -5.16 -6.04 -5.81
CA ASP A 105 -6.54 -5.88 -6.25
C ASP A 105 -6.54 -4.80 -7.34
N SER A 106 -7.41 -4.93 -8.32
CA SER A 106 -7.51 -3.96 -9.42
C SER A 106 -7.62 -2.51 -8.93
N PHE A 107 -8.13 -2.32 -7.71
CA PHE A 107 -8.15 -1.04 -6.99
C PHE A 107 -6.76 -0.54 -6.60
N GLU A 108 -5.90 -1.37 -5.99
CA GLU A 108 -4.52 -0.98 -5.65
C GLU A 108 -3.66 -0.73 -6.89
N GLN A 109 -3.89 -1.48 -7.97
CA GLN A 109 -3.22 -1.21 -9.25
C GLN A 109 -3.65 0.12 -9.85
N ALA A 110 -4.92 0.48 -9.72
CA ALA A 110 -5.44 1.77 -10.15
C ALA A 110 -4.89 2.94 -9.29
N GLU A 111 -4.73 2.71 -7.99
CA GLU A 111 -4.17 3.70 -7.06
C GLU A 111 -2.67 3.96 -7.32
N ILE A 112 -1.89 2.92 -7.58
CA ILE A 112 -0.48 3.03 -7.95
C ILE A 112 -0.33 3.68 -9.32
N ALA A 113 -1.15 3.31 -10.30
CA ALA A 113 -1.16 3.91 -11.62
C ALA A 113 -1.53 5.41 -11.56
N SER A 114 -2.41 5.82 -10.63
CA SER A 114 -2.75 7.21 -10.42
C SER A 114 -1.63 8.01 -9.74
N GLN A 115 -0.85 7.38 -8.84
CA GLN A 115 0.33 8.00 -8.21
C GLN A 115 1.53 8.13 -9.17
N GLU A 116 1.61 7.29 -10.20
CA GLU A 116 2.65 7.38 -11.25
C GLU A 116 2.31 8.39 -12.37
N GLY A 117 1.27 9.20 -12.19
CA GLY A 117 0.91 10.27 -13.13
C GLY A 117 0.13 9.80 -14.36
N LEU A 118 -0.43 8.61 -14.33
CA LEU A 118 -1.40 8.18 -15.35
C LEU A 118 -2.71 8.96 -15.15
N GLU A 119 -3.14 9.66 -16.18
CA GLU A 119 -4.42 10.37 -16.21
C GLU A 119 -5.58 9.38 -16.00
N GLY A 120 -6.20 9.39 -14.82
CA GLY A 120 -7.41 8.62 -14.54
C GLY A 120 -8.62 9.29 -15.20
N GLN A 121 -9.41 8.54 -15.95
CA GLN A 121 -10.66 9.04 -16.51
C GLN A 121 -11.84 8.22 -15.97
N TYR A 122 -12.77 8.89 -15.29
CA TYR A 122 -13.93 8.28 -14.68
C TYR A 122 -15.21 8.66 -15.44
N PHE A 123 -16.09 7.70 -15.62
CA PHE A 123 -17.34 7.90 -16.32
C PHE A 123 -18.53 7.72 -15.37
N HIS A 124 -19.42 8.69 -15.35
CA HIS A 124 -20.70 8.53 -14.70
C HIS A 124 -21.77 8.24 -15.75
N ASN A 125 -22.50 7.14 -15.55
CA ASN A 125 -23.53 6.68 -16.48
C ASN A 125 -24.92 6.95 -15.91
N ASP A 126 -25.87 7.21 -16.80
CA ASP A 126 -27.28 7.26 -16.45
C ASP A 126 -27.86 5.85 -16.24
N LYS A 127 -29.15 5.77 -15.92
CA LYS A 127 -29.87 4.50 -15.71
C LYS A 127 -29.91 3.60 -16.97
N ASN A 128 -29.66 4.16 -18.15
CA ASN A 128 -29.65 3.47 -19.43
C ASN A 128 -28.23 3.07 -19.87
N GLY A 129 -27.22 3.35 -19.04
CA GLY A 129 -25.81 3.05 -19.32
C GLY A 129 -25.12 4.08 -20.21
N SER A 130 -25.78 5.21 -20.55
CA SER A 130 -25.15 6.28 -21.34
C SER A 130 -24.25 7.14 -20.45
N VAL A 131 -23.04 7.47 -20.95
CA VAL A 131 -22.13 8.36 -20.22
C VAL A 131 -22.68 9.76 -20.18
N VAL A 132 -22.95 10.26 -18.97
CA VAL A 132 -23.50 11.62 -18.76
C VAL A 132 -22.46 12.57 -18.19
N ALA A 133 -21.42 12.09 -17.53
CA ALA A 133 -20.31 12.94 -17.07
C ALA A 133 -18.98 12.21 -17.17
N VAL A 134 -17.92 12.99 -17.41
CA VAL A 134 -16.54 12.51 -17.48
C VAL A 134 -15.70 13.34 -16.52
N LEU A 135 -15.09 12.69 -15.54
CA LEU A 135 -14.15 13.29 -14.61
C LEU A 135 -12.74 12.81 -14.94
N LYS A 136 -11.79 13.71 -15.11
CA LYS A 136 -10.37 13.41 -15.22
C LYS A 136 -9.66 13.74 -13.92
N MET A 137 -8.72 12.90 -13.53
CA MET A 137 -7.78 13.18 -12.46
C MET A 137 -6.39 13.37 -13.05
N VAL A 138 -5.76 14.51 -12.74
CA VAL A 138 -4.40 14.86 -13.19
C VAL A 138 -3.61 15.30 -11.97
N GLY A 139 -2.79 14.41 -11.43
CA GLY A 139 -2.17 14.63 -10.12
C GLY A 139 -3.25 14.80 -9.03
N ASP A 140 -3.16 15.85 -8.24
CA ASP A 140 -4.12 16.18 -7.18
C ASP A 140 -5.33 17.00 -7.65
N ARG A 141 -5.50 17.19 -8.95
CA ARG A 141 -6.57 17.99 -9.52
C ARG A 141 -7.63 17.12 -10.16
N TYR A 142 -8.88 17.49 -9.92
CA TYR A 142 -10.05 16.87 -10.53
C TYR A 142 -10.64 17.80 -11.57
N ILE A 143 -10.85 17.32 -12.79
CA ILE A 143 -11.36 18.11 -13.92
C ILE A 143 -12.63 17.46 -14.44
N LEU A 144 -13.77 18.10 -14.21
CA LEU A 144 -15.01 17.72 -14.85
C LEU A 144 -15.00 18.20 -16.30
N CYS A 145 -15.00 17.25 -17.23
CA CYS A 145 -14.79 17.58 -18.65
C CYS A 145 -16.00 18.30 -19.26
N ALA A 146 -15.71 19.15 -20.25
CA ALA A 146 -16.71 19.75 -21.11
C ALA A 146 -17.67 18.68 -21.69
N LYS A 147 -18.90 19.06 -22.00
CA LYS A 147 -20.01 18.20 -22.43
C LYS A 147 -20.59 17.29 -21.35
N SER A 148 -20.04 17.26 -20.13
CA SER A 148 -20.71 16.62 -18.99
C SER A 148 -22.05 17.28 -18.71
N ILE A 149 -23.09 16.45 -18.46
CA ILE A 149 -24.44 16.91 -18.20
C ILE A 149 -24.60 17.12 -16.69
N LEU A 150 -24.96 18.32 -16.27
CA LEU A 150 -25.29 18.62 -14.88
C LEU A 150 -26.81 18.49 -14.67
N ALA A 151 -27.22 17.77 -13.60
CA ALA A 151 -28.62 17.61 -13.27
C ALA A 151 -29.33 18.98 -13.18
N GLN A 152 -30.45 19.16 -13.87
CA GLN A 152 -31.16 20.43 -13.89
C GLN A 152 -31.89 20.70 -12.57
N ASN A 153 -32.43 19.65 -11.97
CA ASN A 153 -33.11 19.70 -10.68
C ASN A 153 -32.41 18.75 -9.72
N TYR A 154 -32.02 19.27 -8.58
CA TYR A 154 -31.44 18.50 -7.50
C TYR A 154 -32.26 18.71 -6.23
N ASP A 155 -33.07 17.71 -5.88
CA ASP A 155 -33.93 17.73 -4.69
C ASP A 155 -33.20 17.28 -3.41
N GLY A 156 -31.86 17.21 -3.43
CA GLY A 156 -31.02 16.78 -2.34
C GLY A 156 -30.42 17.94 -1.54
N ILE A 157 -29.72 17.59 -0.45
CA ILE A 157 -28.99 18.56 0.38
C ILE A 157 -27.76 19.02 -0.40
N ASN A 158 -27.80 20.25 -0.89
CA ASN A 158 -26.66 20.86 -1.56
C ASN A 158 -25.62 21.34 -0.53
N PRO A 159 -24.32 21.06 -0.73
CA PRO A 159 -23.27 21.66 0.09
C PRO A 159 -23.34 23.20 0.07
N PRO A 160 -22.98 23.88 1.17
CA PRO A 160 -22.93 25.33 1.21
C PRO A 160 -22.03 25.87 0.08
N GLY A 161 -22.55 26.81 -0.72
CA GLY A 161 -21.82 27.39 -1.84
C GLY A 161 -22.05 26.74 -3.21
N TRP A 162 -22.59 25.50 -3.27
CA TRP A 162 -22.85 24.80 -4.54
C TRP A 162 -23.73 25.59 -5.53
N ARG A 163 -24.77 26.28 -5.01
CA ARG A 163 -25.64 27.12 -5.85
C ARG A 163 -24.87 28.23 -6.56
N LYS A 164 -23.95 28.92 -5.85
CA LYS A 164 -23.10 29.97 -6.43
C LYS A 164 -22.17 29.43 -7.52
N ILE A 165 -21.55 28.27 -7.26
CA ILE A 165 -20.70 27.61 -8.25
C ILE A 165 -21.52 27.28 -9.48
N ARG A 166 -22.69 26.67 -9.33
CA ARG A 166 -23.56 26.28 -10.44
C ARG A 166 -24.06 27.48 -11.27
N GLU A 167 -24.42 28.58 -10.61
CA GLU A 167 -24.84 29.83 -11.27
C GLU A 167 -23.69 30.48 -12.06
N SER A 168 -22.45 30.25 -11.66
CA SER A 168 -21.25 30.73 -12.36
C SER A 168 -20.86 29.89 -13.59
N LEU A 169 -21.42 28.65 -13.71
CA LEU A 169 -21.08 27.75 -14.81
C LEU A 169 -21.82 28.16 -16.10
N LYS A 170 -21.08 28.21 -17.20
CA LYS A 170 -21.67 28.37 -18.53
C LYS A 170 -22.17 27.03 -19.03
N LEU A 171 -23.48 26.80 -18.88
CA LEU A 171 -24.16 25.60 -19.38
C LEU A 171 -24.79 25.90 -20.74
N SER A 172 -24.85 24.87 -21.60
CA SER A 172 -25.64 24.88 -22.82
C SER A 172 -27.14 24.80 -22.50
N LYS A 173 -27.99 24.99 -23.50
CA LYS A 173 -29.44 24.83 -23.36
C LYS A 173 -29.83 23.44 -22.86
N ASP A 174 -29.04 22.44 -23.16
CA ASP A 174 -29.24 21.03 -22.77
C ASP A 174 -28.59 20.68 -21.42
N GLY A 175 -28.15 21.67 -20.63
CA GLY A 175 -27.50 21.46 -19.33
C GLY A 175 -26.07 20.91 -19.39
N LYS A 176 -25.43 20.97 -20.56
CA LYS A 176 -24.04 20.49 -20.74
C LYS A 176 -23.03 21.57 -20.41
N LEU A 177 -21.95 21.17 -19.76
CA LEU A 177 -20.83 22.04 -19.44
C LEU A 177 -20.12 22.49 -20.72
N SER A 178 -19.90 23.81 -20.88
CA SER A 178 -19.32 24.38 -22.10
C SER A 178 -17.79 24.26 -22.12
N LYS A 179 -17.15 24.20 -20.94
CA LYS A 179 -15.69 24.10 -20.75
C LYS A 179 -15.39 23.16 -19.61
N ASP A 180 -14.17 22.67 -19.57
CA ASP A 180 -13.67 21.92 -18.44
C ASP A 180 -13.75 22.73 -17.15
N LEU A 181 -14.11 22.09 -16.06
CA LEU A 181 -14.23 22.69 -14.73
C LEU A 181 -13.24 22.00 -13.81
N GLU A 182 -12.30 22.77 -13.28
CA GLU A 182 -11.40 22.26 -12.25
C GLU A 182 -12.11 22.24 -10.88
N CYS A 183 -12.04 21.12 -10.20
CA CYS A 183 -12.66 20.87 -8.89
C CYS A 183 -11.57 20.57 -7.86
N SER A 184 -11.75 21.03 -6.63
CA SER A 184 -10.81 20.77 -5.53
C SER A 184 -11.01 19.39 -4.88
N SER A 185 -12.13 18.72 -5.19
CA SER A 185 -12.43 17.35 -4.73
C SER A 185 -13.45 16.71 -5.68
N PRO A 186 -13.57 15.39 -5.73
CA PRO A 186 -14.52 14.66 -6.56
C PRO A 186 -15.97 14.70 -6.06
N SER A 187 -16.25 15.38 -4.96
CA SER A 187 -17.59 15.46 -4.33
C SER A 187 -18.51 16.48 -4.99
#